data_efae0f1f129e4437b9213e9d68a08c75
#
_entry.id   efae0f1f129e4437b9213e9d68a08c75
#
_cell.length_a   1.000
_cell.length_b   1.000
_cell.length_c   1.000
_cell.angle_alpha   90.00
_cell.angle_beta   90.00
_cell.angle_gamma   90.00
#
_symmetry.space_group_name_H-M   'P 1'
#
loop_
_entity.id
_entity.type
_entity.pdbx_description
1 polymer ?
#
loop_
_entity_poly.entity_id
_entity_poly.type
_entity_poly.pdbx_seq_one_letter_code
_entity_poly.pdbx_strand_id
1 'polypeptide(L)'
;MPEISVIMPVHNVERFVADAVRSVLEQTFENFELLIIDDCSPDASIAICETFDDPRIRIVRHTVNRGLAGARNTGVRHAKGELLAFLDSDDCWLPGKLEQHMAHLQARPEVGVSFSRSAFIGEDGTPNHCYQMPRLTDIEPGYFLCRNPIGNGSAPVIRRAVFDDIRYIADFLGSFEDWYFDEHLRRSEDIECWIRIALTTDWLIEGIPEPLTLYRLNAGGLSAQLFKQLESWEQVIEKTRGYAPDFVAKWERPARAYQLRYLARQAIRLQDGSAAVQLVNRAFRTEPRILLQEPTRTILTVGAAYLLHLVPQSLYATIENRAQRLIGNAQAWRIERDMGSRIS
;
A
#
# COMPACT_ATOMS: atom_id res chain seq x y z
N MET A 1 0.43 -15.51 -24.37
CA MET A 1 0.13 -15.45 -22.92
C MET A 1 0.40 -14.01 -22.47
N PRO A 2 -0.36 -13.44 -21.55
CA PRO A 2 -0.10 -12.11 -21.03
C PRO A 2 1.26 -12.07 -20.32
N GLU A 3 1.95 -10.93 -20.39
CA GLU A 3 3.19 -10.72 -19.65
C GLU A 3 2.91 -10.25 -18.22
N ILE A 4 1.82 -9.49 -18.04
CA ILE A 4 1.40 -8.97 -16.73
C ILE A 4 0.00 -9.49 -16.39
N SER A 5 -0.19 -10.00 -15.18
CA SER A 5 -1.53 -10.23 -14.62
C SER A 5 -1.83 -9.15 -13.59
N VAL A 6 -2.86 -8.35 -13.85
CA VAL A 6 -3.40 -7.38 -12.91
C VAL A 6 -4.44 -8.08 -12.04
N ILE A 7 -4.26 -8.08 -10.74
CA ILE A 7 -5.13 -8.72 -9.75
C ILE A 7 -5.91 -7.62 -9.02
N MET A 8 -7.22 -7.64 -9.15
CA MET A 8 -8.13 -6.65 -8.57
C MET A 8 -9.13 -7.34 -7.62
N PRO A 9 -8.89 -7.33 -6.31
CA PRO A 9 -9.88 -7.75 -5.32
C PRO A 9 -11.09 -6.82 -5.32
N VAL A 10 -12.31 -7.38 -5.30
CA VAL A 10 -13.55 -6.62 -5.32
C VAL A 10 -14.48 -7.07 -4.20
N HIS A 11 -14.82 -6.14 -3.29
CA HIS A 11 -15.81 -6.33 -2.25
C HIS A 11 -16.36 -5.00 -1.75
N ASN A 12 -17.66 -4.74 -1.97
CA ASN A 12 -18.40 -3.57 -1.48
C ASN A 12 -17.78 -2.21 -1.92
N VAL A 13 -17.58 -2.05 -3.24
CA VAL A 13 -16.89 -0.90 -3.86
C VAL A 13 -17.60 -0.36 -5.10
N GLU A 14 -18.91 -0.52 -5.21
CA GLU A 14 -19.70 -0.10 -6.38
C GLU A 14 -19.48 1.36 -6.81
N ARG A 15 -19.14 2.23 -5.86
CA ARG A 15 -18.85 3.65 -6.12
C ARG A 15 -17.55 3.90 -6.88
N PHE A 16 -16.60 2.97 -6.85
CA PHE A 16 -15.22 3.21 -7.29
C PHE A 16 -14.75 2.23 -8.35
N VAL A 17 -15.30 1.02 -8.37
CA VAL A 17 -14.80 -0.09 -9.18
C VAL A 17 -14.76 0.23 -10.68
N ALA A 18 -15.71 1.02 -11.20
CA ALA A 18 -15.72 1.42 -12.61
C ALA A 18 -14.49 2.24 -12.99
N ASP A 19 -14.05 3.16 -12.12
CA ASP A 19 -12.87 3.97 -12.35
C ASP A 19 -11.60 3.11 -12.28
N ALA A 20 -11.53 2.19 -11.32
CA ALA A 20 -10.43 1.24 -11.19
C ALA A 20 -10.27 0.38 -12.45
N VAL A 21 -11.36 -0.24 -12.94
CA VAL A 21 -11.35 -1.06 -14.17
C VAL A 21 -10.90 -0.22 -15.38
N ARG A 22 -11.48 0.98 -15.59
CA ARG A 22 -11.06 1.88 -16.69
C ARG A 22 -9.58 2.19 -16.62
N SER A 23 -9.04 2.50 -15.44
CA SER A 23 -7.63 2.86 -15.28
C SER A 23 -6.66 1.74 -15.68
N VAL A 24 -7.10 0.48 -15.58
CA VAL A 24 -6.35 -0.68 -16.07
C VAL A 24 -6.50 -0.83 -17.59
N LEU A 25 -7.72 -0.70 -18.12
CA LEU A 25 -7.95 -0.87 -19.56
C LEU A 25 -7.29 0.21 -20.41
N GLU A 26 -7.07 1.40 -19.83
CA GLU A 26 -6.41 2.56 -20.44
C GLU A 26 -4.88 2.55 -20.30
N GLN A 27 -4.27 1.46 -19.82
CA GLN A 27 -2.81 1.35 -19.77
C GLN A 27 -2.19 1.35 -21.17
N THR A 28 -1.04 2.05 -21.31
CA THR A 28 -0.29 2.09 -22.57
C THR A 28 0.36 0.74 -22.92
N PHE A 29 0.64 -0.08 -21.92
CA PHE A 29 1.09 -1.45 -22.10
C PHE A 29 -0.12 -2.38 -22.28
N GLU A 30 -0.23 -3.06 -23.44
CA GLU A 30 -1.44 -3.80 -23.84
C GLU A 30 -1.43 -5.29 -23.48
N ASN A 31 -0.22 -5.91 -23.31
CA ASN A 31 -0.08 -7.36 -23.13
C ASN A 31 -0.31 -7.77 -21.66
N PHE A 32 -1.52 -7.54 -21.14
CA PHE A 32 -1.92 -7.92 -19.80
C PHE A 32 -3.25 -8.67 -19.78
N GLU A 33 -3.55 -9.34 -18.67
CA GLU A 33 -4.88 -9.77 -18.26
C GLU A 33 -5.31 -9.02 -17.00
N LEU A 34 -6.61 -8.79 -16.84
CA LEU A 34 -7.22 -8.25 -15.62
C LEU A 34 -8.04 -9.34 -14.93
N LEU A 35 -7.58 -9.78 -13.76
CA LEU A 35 -8.24 -10.75 -12.89
C LEU A 35 -9.03 -10.00 -11.83
N ILE A 36 -10.34 -9.95 -11.98
CA ILE A 36 -11.26 -9.41 -10.99
C ILE A 36 -11.65 -10.55 -10.06
N ILE A 37 -11.31 -10.42 -8.78
CA ILE A 37 -11.62 -11.44 -7.77
C ILE A 37 -12.80 -10.95 -6.95
N ASP A 38 -13.96 -11.53 -7.22
CA ASP A 38 -15.20 -11.29 -6.46
C ASP A 38 -15.14 -11.99 -5.11
N ASP A 39 -14.88 -11.26 -4.06
CA ASP A 39 -14.84 -11.78 -2.69
C ASP A 39 -16.24 -11.72 -2.03
N CYS A 40 -17.26 -12.24 -2.71
CA CYS A 40 -18.66 -12.21 -2.30
C CYS A 40 -19.15 -10.77 -2.08
N SER A 41 -19.02 -9.91 -3.08
CA SER A 41 -19.47 -8.51 -3.01
C SER A 41 -21.00 -8.43 -2.82
N PRO A 42 -21.51 -7.73 -1.78
CA PRO A 42 -22.93 -7.68 -1.50
C PRO A 42 -23.68 -6.59 -2.29
N ASP A 43 -22.94 -5.73 -3.01
CA ASP A 43 -23.43 -4.57 -3.74
C ASP A 43 -23.39 -4.79 -5.27
N ALA A 44 -23.56 -3.73 -6.06
CA ALA A 44 -23.56 -3.80 -7.51
C ALA A 44 -22.13 -3.88 -8.13
N SER A 45 -21.06 -3.99 -7.34
CA SER A 45 -19.68 -3.94 -7.84
C SER A 45 -19.42 -4.91 -8.99
N ILE A 46 -19.85 -6.16 -8.87
CA ILE A 46 -19.62 -7.19 -9.90
C ILE A 46 -20.49 -6.95 -11.14
N ALA A 47 -21.74 -6.56 -10.96
CA ALA A 47 -22.61 -6.20 -12.09
C ALA A 47 -22.00 -5.03 -12.90
N ILE A 48 -21.34 -4.07 -12.23
CA ILE A 48 -20.60 -2.98 -12.90
C ILE A 48 -19.41 -3.54 -13.66
N CYS A 49 -18.61 -4.43 -13.06
CA CYS A 49 -17.48 -5.07 -13.74
C CYS A 49 -17.90 -5.82 -15.00
N GLU A 50 -19.04 -6.50 -14.99
CA GLU A 50 -19.61 -7.26 -16.12
C GLU A 50 -20.08 -6.36 -17.28
N THR A 51 -20.22 -5.06 -17.09
CA THR A 51 -20.55 -4.13 -18.16
C THR A 51 -19.37 -3.81 -19.10
N PHE A 52 -18.13 -4.15 -18.68
CA PHE A 52 -16.96 -3.93 -19.50
C PHE A 52 -16.75 -5.10 -20.47
N ASP A 53 -16.91 -4.85 -21.76
CA ASP A 53 -16.72 -5.84 -22.82
C ASP A 53 -15.27 -5.78 -23.33
N ASP A 54 -14.32 -6.36 -22.57
CA ASP A 54 -12.91 -6.45 -22.93
C ASP A 54 -12.39 -7.88 -22.71
N PRO A 55 -11.82 -8.54 -23.75
CA PRO A 55 -11.38 -9.93 -23.67
C PRO A 55 -10.23 -10.17 -22.67
N ARG A 56 -9.56 -9.13 -22.21
CA ARG A 56 -8.51 -9.21 -21.18
C ARG A 56 -9.06 -9.39 -19.78
N ILE A 57 -10.37 -9.14 -19.56
CA ILE A 57 -11.02 -9.28 -18.25
C ILE A 57 -11.43 -10.73 -18.01
N ARG A 58 -11.14 -11.20 -16.80
CA ARG A 58 -11.62 -12.48 -16.29
C ARG A 58 -12.07 -12.32 -14.83
N ILE A 59 -13.31 -12.69 -14.55
CA ILE A 59 -13.88 -12.63 -13.19
C ILE A 59 -13.79 -14.02 -12.55
N VAL A 60 -13.21 -14.08 -11.35
CA VAL A 60 -13.13 -15.27 -10.48
C VAL A 60 -13.97 -14.99 -9.24
N ARG A 61 -14.91 -15.87 -8.92
CA ARG A 61 -15.85 -15.67 -7.80
C ARG A 61 -15.54 -16.61 -6.66
N HIS A 62 -15.48 -16.05 -5.47
CA HIS A 62 -15.46 -16.82 -4.23
C HIS A 62 -16.88 -17.26 -3.85
N THR A 63 -16.98 -18.39 -3.17
CA THR A 63 -18.24 -18.88 -2.58
C THR A 63 -18.42 -18.40 -1.14
N VAL A 64 -17.34 -17.95 -0.49
CA VAL A 64 -17.32 -17.34 0.84
C VAL A 64 -16.35 -16.16 0.84
N ASN A 65 -16.61 -15.14 1.65
CA ASN A 65 -15.70 -14.01 1.79
C ASN A 65 -14.39 -14.45 2.49
N ARG A 66 -13.26 -14.32 1.78
CA ARG A 66 -11.91 -14.67 2.24
C ARG A 66 -11.11 -13.46 2.74
N GLY A 67 -11.63 -12.26 2.49
CA GLY A 67 -10.92 -11.01 2.75
C GLY A 67 -9.87 -10.70 1.69
N LEU A 68 -9.22 -9.54 1.84
CA LEU A 68 -8.29 -9.00 0.87
C LEU A 68 -7.10 -9.94 0.58
N ALA A 69 -6.52 -10.55 1.62
CA ALA A 69 -5.45 -11.53 1.48
C ALA A 69 -5.89 -12.75 0.65
N GLY A 70 -7.07 -13.30 0.94
CA GLY A 70 -7.62 -14.45 0.22
C GLY A 70 -7.91 -14.13 -1.25
N ALA A 71 -8.45 -12.95 -1.53
CA ALA A 71 -8.67 -12.51 -2.88
C ALA A 71 -7.35 -12.34 -3.67
N ARG A 72 -6.31 -11.75 -3.05
CA ARG A 72 -4.98 -11.66 -3.64
C ARG A 72 -4.37 -13.04 -3.88
N ASN A 73 -4.45 -13.97 -2.92
CA ASN A 73 -3.97 -15.35 -3.08
C ASN A 73 -4.65 -16.05 -4.26
N THR A 74 -5.96 -15.94 -4.36
CA THR A 74 -6.71 -16.49 -5.49
C THR A 74 -6.25 -15.86 -6.80
N GLY A 75 -6.04 -14.55 -6.83
CA GLY A 75 -5.52 -13.85 -8.00
C GLY A 75 -4.15 -14.39 -8.41
N VAL A 76 -3.21 -14.57 -7.49
CA VAL A 76 -1.87 -15.13 -7.79
C VAL A 76 -1.95 -16.54 -8.37
N ARG A 77 -2.79 -17.41 -7.78
CA ARG A 77 -3.00 -18.77 -8.29
C ARG A 77 -3.60 -18.83 -9.70
N HIS A 78 -4.46 -17.87 -10.04
CA HIS A 78 -5.13 -17.80 -11.35
C HIS A 78 -4.37 -17.00 -12.40
N ALA A 79 -3.39 -16.23 -12.01
CA ALA A 79 -2.58 -15.38 -12.88
C ALA A 79 -1.75 -16.19 -13.86
N LYS A 80 -1.56 -15.69 -15.09
CA LYS A 80 -0.78 -16.31 -16.17
C LYS A 80 0.50 -15.54 -16.50
N GLY A 81 0.57 -14.25 -16.13
CA GLY A 81 1.70 -13.36 -16.42
C GLY A 81 2.93 -13.68 -15.56
N GLU A 82 4.10 -13.38 -16.08
CA GLU A 82 5.37 -13.45 -15.36
C GLU A 82 5.54 -12.30 -14.34
N LEU A 83 4.78 -11.23 -14.52
CA LEU A 83 4.69 -10.11 -13.58
C LEU A 83 3.26 -10.03 -13.03
N LEU A 84 3.16 -9.77 -11.72
CA LEU A 84 1.91 -9.63 -11.00
C LEU A 84 1.79 -8.20 -10.48
N ALA A 85 0.71 -7.52 -10.86
CA ALA A 85 0.37 -6.20 -10.39
C ALA A 85 -0.92 -6.27 -9.57
N PHE A 86 -1.01 -5.51 -8.49
CA PHE A 86 -2.20 -5.48 -7.64
C PHE A 86 -2.84 -4.11 -7.70
N LEU A 87 -4.16 -4.06 -7.81
CA LEU A 87 -4.93 -2.81 -7.74
C LEU A 87 -6.11 -3.01 -6.79
N ASP A 88 -6.12 -2.28 -5.69
CA ASP A 88 -7.30 -2.20 -4.83
C ASP A 88 -8.40 -1.45 -5.58
N SER A 89 -9.62 -1.98 -5.56
CA SER A 89 -10.71 -1.56 -6.45
C SER A 89 -11.34 -0.20 -6.12
N ASP A 90 -10.78 0.51 -5.14
CA ASP A 90 -11.07 1.93 -4.83
C ASP A 90 -9.95 2.89 -5.29
N ASP A 91 -8.83 2.37 -5.80
CA ASP A 91 -7.71 3.13 -6.35
C ASP A 91 -7.76 3.21 -7.89
N CYS A 92 -6.88 4.03 -8.48
CA CYS A 92 -6.69 4.12 -9.93
C CYS A 92 -5.20 4.17 -10.28
N TRP A 93 -4.89 3.87 -11.54
CA TRP A 93 -3.55 4.00 -12.10
C TRP A 93 -3.46 5.07 -13.19
N LEU A 94 -2.29 5.67 -13.33
CA LEU A 94 -1.98 6.49 -14.51
C LEU A 94 -1.60 5.60 -15.71
N PRO A 95 -1.87 6.03 -16.95
CA PRO A 95 -1.75 5.17 -18.13
C PRO A 95 -0.39 4.51 -18.36
N GLY A 96 0.72 5.16 -17.98
CA GLY A 96 2.09 4.63 -18.17
C GLY A 96 2.57 3.67 -17.09
N LYS A 97 1.73 3.26 -16.12
CA LYS A 97 2.22 2.50 -14.96
C LYS A 97 2.80 1.15 -15.34
N LEU A 98 2.08 0.32 -16.06
CA LEU A 98 2.54 -1.02 -16.42
C LEU A 98 3.79 -0.97 -17.30
N GLU A 99 3.85 -0.06 -18.24
CA GLU A 99 5.00 0.14 -19.13
C GLU A 99 6.27 0.53 -18.35
N GLN A 100 6.18 1.47 -17.42
CA GLN A 100 7.32 1.94 -16.64
C GLN A 100 7.83 0.86 -15.67
N HIS A 101 6.94 0.11 -15.03
CA HIS A 101 7.35 -1.01 -14.18
C HIS A 101 7.97 -2.15 -15.00
N MET A 102 7.43 -2.46 -16.19
CA MET A 102 8.02 -3.43 -17.11
C MET A 102 9.45 -3.01 -17.48
N ALA A 103 9.64 -1.76 -17.92
CA ALA A 103 10.96 -1.25 -18.26
C ALA A 103 11.94 -1.28 -17.08
N HIS A 104 11.50 -0.92 -15.88
CA HIS A 104 12.32 -0.99 -14.67
C HIS A 104 12.76 -2.42 -14.35
N LEU A 105 11.84 -3.37 -14.35
CA LEU A 105 12.14 -4.77 -14.07
C LEU A 105 13.00 -5.42 -15.17
N GLN A 106 12.82 -5.05 -16.44
CA GLN A 106 13.70 -5.53 -17.53
C GLN A 106 15.13 -5.00 -17.38
N ALA A 107 15.29 -3.73 -16.97
CA ALA A 107 16.61 -3.13 -16.77
C ALA A 107 17.34 -3.63 -15.52
N ARG A 108 16.61 -4.15 -14.53
CA ARG A 108 17.11 -4.57 -13.22
C ARG A 108 16.63 -6.00 -12.89
N PRO A 109 17.30 -7.05 -13.42
CA PRO A 109 16.90 -8.45 -13.18
C PRO A 109 16.88 -8.88 -11.72
N GLU A 110 17.73 -8.27 -10.87
CA GLU A 110 17.81 -8.52 -9.44
C GLU A 110 16.66 -7.91 -8.62
N VAL A 111 15.89 -6.98 -9.22
CA VAL A 111 14.71 -6.40 -8.57
C VAL A 111 13.52 -7.35 -8.73
N GLY A 112 13.02 -7.85 -7.61
CA GLY A 112 11.82 -8.68 -7.56
C GLY A 112 10.55 -7.89 -7.41
N VAL A 113 10.60 -6.76 -6.70
CA VAL A 113 9.47 -5.87 -6.42
C VAL A 113 9.78 -4.47 -6.90
N SER A 114 9.05 -4.00 -7.91
CA SER A 114 9.10 -2.62 -8.40
C SER A 114 7.86 -1.89 -7.89
N PHE A 115 8.02 -0.74 -7.24
CA PHE A 115 6.88 0.08 -6.81
C PHE A 115 7.01 1.52 -7.29
N SER A 116 5.90 2.25 -7.35
CA SER A 116 5.89 3.68 -7.70
C SER A 116 5.47 4.52 -6.51
N ARG A 117 5.77 5.82 -6.56
CA ARG A 117 5.10 6.78 -5.68
C ARG A 117 3.60 6.77 -5.93
N SER A 118 2.84 7.27 -4.94
CA SER A 118 1.40 7.45 -5.08
C SER A 118 1.04 8.92 -4.90
N ALA A 119 0.11 9.40 -5.72
CA ALA A 119 -0.60 10.66 -5.50
C ALA A 119 -1.89 10.36 -4.74
N PHE A 120 -2.26 11.22 -3.81
CA PHE A 120 -3.52 11.07 -3.07
C PHE A 120 -4.67 11.76 -3.80
N ILE A 121 -5.81 11.10 -3.87
CA ILE A 121 -7.06 11.64 -4.40
C ILE A 121 -8.17 11.58 -3.34
N GLY A 122 -9.15 12.47 -3.45
CA GLY A 122 -10.36 12.45 -2.64
C GLY A 122 -11.32 11.31 -3.04
N GLU A 123 -12.41 11.13 -2.30
CA GLU A 123 -13.45 10.15 -2.66
C GLU A 123 -14.05 10.40 -4.05
N ASP A 124 -14.14 11.64 -4.46
CA ASP A 124 -14.64 12.09 -5.76
C ASP A 124 -13.59 12.02 -6.89
N GLY A 125 -12.39 11.50 -6.60
CA GLY A 125 -11.29 11.42 -7.56
C GLY A 125 -10.47 12.71 -7.72
N THR A 126 -10.82 13.79 -7.01
CA THR A 126 -10.07 15.05 -7.11
C THR A 126 -8.67 14.93 -6.48
N PRO A 127 -7.59 15.42 -7.15
CA PRO A 127 -6.26 15.43 -6.57
C PRO A 127 -6.19 16.30 -5.31
N ASN A 128 -5.60 15.78 -4.23
CA ASN A 128 -5.32 16.60 -3.04
C ASN A 128 -3.93 17.23 -3.04
N HIS A 129 -3.19 17.09 -4.14
CA HIS A 129 -1.85 17.64 -4.36
C HIS A 129 -0.77 17.16 -3.37
N CYS A 130 -1.04 16.12 -2.59
CA CYS A 130 -0.06 15.48 -1.72
C CYS A 130 0.35 14.11 -2.28
N TYR A 131 1.59 13.74 -1.98
CA TYR A 131 2.18 12.51 -2.51
C TYR A 131 2.75 11.67 -1.39
N GLN A 132 2.77 10.37 -1.61
CA GLN A 132 3.57 9.46 -0.82
C GLN A 132 5.01 9.51 -1.32
N MET A 133 5.94 9.93 -0.46
CA MET A 133 7.35 10.13 -0.78
C MET A 133 8.22 9.12 -0.03
N PRO A 134 8.26 7.84 -0.47
CA PRO A 134 9.10 6.83 0.14
C PRO A 134 10.56 6.97 -0.25
N ARG A 135 11.43 6.20 0.42
CA ARG A 135 12.76 5.85 -0.07
C ARG A 135 12.58 4.87 -1.24
N LEU A 136 13.32 5.06 -2.33
CA LEU A 136 13.14 4.30 -3.55
C LEU A 136 14.18 3.18 -3.74
N THR A 137 15.38 3.34 -3.19
CA THR A 137 16.50 2.39 -3.32
C THR A 137 17.14 2.10 -1.97
N ASP A 138 18.02 1.12 -1.92
CA ASP A 138 18.76 0.71 -0.71
C ASP A 138 17.81 0.44 0.48
N ILE A 139 16.74 -0.31 0.22
CA ILE A 139 15.69 -0.59 1.18
C ILE A 139 16.03 -1.87 1.93
N GLU A 140 16.59 -1.69 3.13
CA GLU A 140 16.90 -2.80 4.02
C GLU A 140 15.70 -3.31 4.81
N PRO A 141 15.67 -4.58 5.26
CA PRO A 141 14.56 -5.14 6.05
C PRO A 141 14.18 -4.32 7.29
N GLY A 142 15.18 -3.75 8.00
CA GLY A 142 14.92 -2.89 9.16
C GLY A 142 14.18 -1.60 8.80
N TYR A 143 14.43 -1.07 7.60
CA TYR A 143 13.67 0.07 7.10
C TYR A 143 12.21 -0.32 6.79
N PHE A 144 11.98 -1.52 6.23
CA PHE A 144 10.63 -2.04 5.99
C PHE A 144 9.80 -2.14 7.26
N LEU A 145 10.37 -2.69 8.32
CA LEU A 145 9.66 -2.84 9.59
C LEU A 145 9.27 -1.47 10.18
N CYS A 146 10.14 -0.46 10.02
CA CYS A 146 9.90 0.91 10.50
C CYS A 146 9.02 1.75 9.57
N ARG A 147 9.05 1.44 8.27
CA ARG A 147 8.43 2.23 7.19
C ARG A 147 7.94 1.29 6.11
N ASN A 148 6.70 1.30 5.76
CA ASN A 148 6.26 0.64 4.55
C ASN A 148 6.62 1.53 3.34
N PRO A 149 7.75 1.31 2.61
CA PRO A 149 8.12 2.14 1.47
C PRO A 149 7.21 1.92 0.26
N ILE A 150 6.64 0.74 0.09
CA ILE A 150 5.68 0.44 -0.97
C ILE A 150 4.38 1.24 -0.74
N GLY A 151 3.92 1.27 0.50
CA GLY A 151 2.92 2.20 0.99
C GLY A 151 1.48 1.74 0.88
N ASN A 152 1.08 1.14 -0.22
CA ASN A 152 -0.26 0.60 -0.45
C ASN A 152 -0.19 -0.62 -1.38
N GLY A 153 -1.29 -1.41 -1.39
CA GLY A 153 -1.38 -2.62 -2.21
C GLY A 153 -1.38 -2.36 -3.71
N SER A 154 -1.77 -1.16 -4.14
CA SER A 154 -1.91 -0.79 -5.55
C SER A 154 -0.61 -0.28 -6.20
N ALA A 155 0.45 -0.07 -5.40
CA ALA A 155 1.69 0.51 -5.91
C ALA A 155 2.63 -0.49 -6.61
N PRO A 156 2.80 -1.76 -6.15
CA PRO A 156 3.84 -2.65 -6.66
C PRO A 156 3.44 -3.42 -7.92
N VAL A 157 4.48 -3.75 -8.70
CA VAL A 157 4.49 -4.81 -9.71
C VAL A 157 5.63 -5.76 -9.35
N ILE A 158 5.34 -7.07 -9.29
CA ILE A 158 6.19 -8.07 -8.65
C ILE A 158 6.43 -9.23 -9.60
N ARG A 159 7.65 -9.74 -9.65
CA ARG A 159 7.91 -10.98 -10.40
C ARG A 159 7.18 -12.16 -9.77
N ARG A 160 6.63 -13.03 -10.59
CA ARG A 160 6.02 -14.30 -10.14
C ARG A 160 7.00 -15.12 -9.30
N ALA A 161 8.26 -15.17 -9.71
CA ALA A 161 9.32 -15.90 -9.00
C ALA A 161 9.44 -15.48 -7.51
N VAL A 162 9.19 -14.20 -7.18
CA VAL A 162 9.17 -13.74 -5.78
C VAL A 162 8.09 -14.44 -4.98
N PHE A 163 6.90 -14.62 -5.57
CA PHE A 163 5.81 -15.34 -4.91
C PHE A 163 6.10 -16.83 -4.81
N ASP A 164 6.74 -17.42 -5.82
CA ASP A 164 7.15 -18.83 -5.78
C ASP A 164 8.15 -19.09 -4.64
N ASP A 165 9.05 -18.13 -4.36
CA ASP A 165 10.05 -18.22 -3.29
C ASP A 165 9.44 -18.09 -1.89
N ILE A 166 8.37 -17.28 -1.73
CA ILE A 166 7.78 -17.00 -0.41
C ILE A 166 6.52 -17.80 -0.12
N ARG A 167 6.04 -18.63 -1.05
CA ARG A 167 4.80 -19.39 -0.87
C ARG A 167 4.93 -20.39 0.27
N TYR A 168 3.80 -20.65 0.90
CA TYR A 168 3.66 -21.72 1.89
C TYR A 168 2.27 -22.35 1.76
N ILE A 169 2.17 -23.62 2.19
CA ILE A 169 0.89 -24.35 2.16
C ILE A 169 0.16 -24.06 3.46
N ALA A 170 -1.10 -23.68 3.37
CA ALA A 170 -1.97 -23.48 4.52
C ALA A 170 -3.35 -24.11 4.29
N ASP A 171 -4.04 -24.42 5.39
CA ASP A 171 -5.39 -24.97 5.34
C ASP A 171 -6.43 -23.82 5.26
N PHE A 172 -7.32 -23.91 4.28
CA PHE A 172 -8.52 -23.11 4.20
C PHE A 172 -9.74 -24.01 4.17
N LEU A 173 -10.48 -24.06 5.27
CA LEU A 173 -11.71 -24.85 5.43
C LEU A 173 -11.55 -26.34 5.05
N GLY A 174 -10.41 -26.94 5.37
CA GLY A 174 -10.10 -28.35 5.08
C GLY A 174 -9.48 -28.58 3.69
N SER A 175 -9.16 -27.53 2.94
CA SER A 175 -8.44 -27.58 1.68
C SER A 175 -7.06 -26.95 1.81
N PHE A 176 -6.00 -27.70 1.46
CA PHE A 176 -4.64 -27.17 1.46
C PHE A 176 -4.37 -26.41 0.17
N GLU A 177 -3.98 -25.13 0.33
CA GLU A 177 -3.73 -24.23 -0.79
C GLU A 177 -2.40 -23.50 -0.64
N ASP A 178 -1.83 -23.05 -1.76
CA ASP A 178 -0.69 -22.13 -1.77
C ASP A 178 -1.13 -20.74 -1.29
N TRP A 179 -0.50 -20.26 -0.23
CA TRP A 179 -0.68 -18.92 0.29
C TRP A 179 0.58 -18.08 0.06
N TYR A 180 0.35 -16.82 -0.28
CA TYR A 180 1.35 -15.78 -0.51
C TYR A 180 1.15 -14.61 0.45
N PHE A 181 -0.09 -14.28 0.71
CA PHE A 181 -0.55 -13.36 1.75
C PHE A 181 -1.22 -14.16 2.86
N ASP A 182 -1.05 -13.74 4.11
CA ASP A 182 -1.64 -14.45 5.26
C ASP A 182 -3.12 -14.10 5.42
N GLU A 183 -4.01 -15.05 5.17
CA GLU A 183 -5.47 -14.86 5.26
C GLU A 183 -5.98 -14.72 6.69
N HIS A 184 -5.15 -15.00 7.70
CA HIS A 184 -5.48 -14.71 9.11
C HIS A 184 -5.34 -13.21 9.44
N LEU A 185 -4.61 -12.46 8.63
CA LEU A 185 -4.45 -11.02 8.76
C LEU A 185 -5.54 -10.30 7.97
N ARG A 186 -6.50 -9.69 8.67
CA ARG A 186 -7.56 -8.88 8.04
C ARG A 186 -7.09 -7.48 7.62
N ARG A 187 -5.90 -7.08 8.06
CA ARG A 187 -5.20 -5.83 7.74
C ARG A 187 -3.71 -6.09 7.82
N SER A 188 -2.92 -5.23 7.15
CA SER A 188 -1.44 -5.33 7.15
C SER A 188 -0.90 -6.66 6.59
N GLU A 189 -1.72 -7.41 5.86
CA GLU A 189 -1.32 -8.61 5.13
C GLU A 189 -0.26 -8.31 4.07
N ASP A 190 -0.33 -7.11 3.48
CA ASP A 190 0.66 -6.56 2.56
C ASP A 190 1.99 -6.30 3.27
N ILE A 191 1.97 -5.65 4.43
CA ILE A 191 3.16 -5.36 5.23
C ILE A 191 3.86 -6.66 5.63
N GLU A 192 3.11 -7.69 6.05
CA GLU A 192 3.66 -9.01 6.36
C GLU A 192 4.36 -9.61 5.15
N CYS A 193 3.69 -9.60 4.01
CA CYS A 193 4.22 -10.13 2.76
C CYS A 193 5.53 -9.43 2.37
N TRP A 194 5.58 -8.10 2.42
CA TRP A 194 6.78 -7.33 2.07
C TRP A 194 7.94 -7.56 3.04
N ILE A 195 7.68 -7.68 4.33
CA ILE A 195 8.70 -7.99 5.35
C ILE A 195 9.24 -9.40 5.11
N ARG A 196 8.38 -10.37 4.79
CA ARG A 196 8.79 -11.75 4.51
C ARG A 196 9.65 -11.81 3.26
N ILE A 197 9.28 -11.15 2.17
CA ILE A 197 10.14 -11.04 0.97
C ILE A 197 11.50 -10.49 1.35
N ALA A 198 11.56 -9.37 2.07
CA ALA A 198 12.80 -8.70 2.42
C ALA A 198 13.70 -9.49 3.39
N LEU A 199 13.14 -10.43 4.18
CA LEU A 199 13.87 -11.23 5.16
C LEU A 199 14.24 -12.62 4.67
N THR A 200 13.51 -13.19 3.73
CA THR A 200 13.64 -14.61 3.36
C THR A 200 14.09 -14.82 1.92
N THR A 201 14.26 -13.74 1.14
CA THR A 201 14.74 -13.81 -0.24
C THR A 201 15.87 -12.81 -0.48
N ASP A 202 16.60 -13.01 -1.58
CA ASP A 202 17.64 -12.08 -2.05
C ASP A 202 17.12 -11.03 -3.03
N TRP A 203 15.80 -11.02 -3.31
CA TRP A 203 15.20 -10.06 -4.22
C TRP A 203 15.28 -8.63 -3.70
N LEU A 204 15.75 -7.72 -4.56
CA LEU A 204 15.73 -6.30 -4.26
C LEU A 204 14.31 -5.73 -4.40
N ILE A 205 13.99 -4.77 -3.56
CA ILE A 205 12.75 -4.01 -3.60
C ILE A 205 13.12 -2.56 -3.91
N GLU A 206 12.72 -2.07 -5.08
CA GLU A 206 13.07 -0.74 -5.55
C GLU A 206 11.87 0.03 -6.08
N GLY A 207 11.91 1.36 -5.95
CA GLY A 207 10.88 2.25 -6.43
C GLY A 207 11.29 3.08 -7.64
N ILE A 208 10.30 3.46 -8.41
CA ILE A 208 10.41 4.48 -9.47
C ILE A 208 9.83 5.82 -8.98
N PRO A 209 10.40 6.96 -9.40
CA PRO A 209 10.04 8.26 -8.81
C PRO A 209 8.67 8.79 -9.25
N GLU A 210 8.10 8.28 -10.32
CA GLU A 210 6.82 8.70 -10.88
C GLU A 210 5.66 8.33 -9.95
N PRO A 211 4.68 9.21 -9.72
CA PRO A 211 3.49 8.91 -8.92
C PRO A 211 2.41 8.25 -9.78
N LEU A 212 2.59 6.97 -10.12
CA LEU A 212 1.76 6.23 -11.07
C LEU A 212 0.49 5.61 -10.45
N THR A 213 0.36 5.65 -9.13
CA THR A 213 -0.82 5.19 -8.40
C THR A 213 -1.58 6.38 -7.84
N LEU A 214 -2.88 6.45 -8.10
CA LEU A 214 -3.81 7.39 -7.51
C LEU A 214 -4.50 6.70 -6.33
N TYR A 215 -3.98 6.95 -5.12
CA TYR A 215 -4.48 6.34 -3.89
C TYR A 215 -5.66 7.15 -3.34
N ARG A 216 -6.82 6.51 -3.23
CA ARG A 216 -8.05 7.16 -2.77
C ARG A 216 -8.13 7.21 -1.25
N LEU A 217 -8.34 8.41 -0.72
CA LEU A 217 -8.58 8.62 0.71
C LEU A 217 -10.08 8.54 0.97
N ASN A 218 -10.55 7.41 1.48
CA ASN A 218 -11.94 7.24 1.88
C ASN A 218 -12.06 7.05 3.41
N ALA A 219 -13.12 7.62 4.01
CA ALA A 219 -13.34 7.54 5.45
C ALA A 219 -13.80 6.15 5.93
N GLY A 220 -14.31 5.32 5.02
CA GLY A 220 -14.78 3.96 5.29
C GLY A 220 -13.71 2.88 5.12
N GLY A 221 -12.53 3.24 4.62
CA GLY A 221 -11.45 2.29 4.32
C GLY A 221 -10.89 1.56 5.55
N LEU A 222 -10.24 0.43 5.30
CA LEU A 222 -9.61 -0.38 6.37
C LEU A 222 -8.60 0.41 7.18
N SER A 223 -7.91 1.39 6.58
CA SER A 223 -6.91 2.24 7.22
C SER A 223 -7.49 3.28 8.22
N ALA A 224 -8.80 3.52 8.21
CA ALA A 224 -9.45 4.47 9.10
C ALA A 224 -9.61 3.95 10.55
N GLN A 225 -9.48 2.63 10.78
CA GLN A 225 -9.65 2.02 12.11
C GLN A 225 -8.31 1.88 12.83
N LEU A 226 -7.83 2.97 13.43
CA LEU A 226 -6.48 3.15 13.97
C LEU A 226 -6.01 2.04 14.92
N PHE A 227 -6.83 1.69 15.93
CA PHE A 227 -6.42 0.70 16.95
C PHE A 227 -6.42 -0.72 16.40
N LYS A 228 -7.38 -1.07 15.53
CA LYS A 228 -7.38 -2.36 14.85
C LYS A 228 -6.18 -2.50 13.88
N GLN A 229 -5.74 -1.39 13.30
CA GLN A 229 -4.54 -1.39 12.47
C GLN A 229 -3.28 -1.59 13.32
N LEU A 230 -3.23 -1.03 14.54
CA LEU A 230 -2.14 -1.30 15.46
C LEU A 230 -2.12 -2.76 15.90
N GLU A 231 -3.27 -3.34 16.26
CA GLU A 231 -3.39 -4.76 16.63
C GLU A 231 -2.92 -5.68 15.49
N SER A 232 -3.35 -5.42 14.26
CA SER A 232 -2.88 -6.19 13.09
C SER A 232 -1.38 -6.05 12.87
N TRP A 233 -0.83 -4.85 13.04
CA TRP A 233 0.62 -4.65 12.96
C TRP A 233 1.36 -5.43 14.07
N GLU A 234 0.81 -5.51 15.28
CA GLU A 234 1.39 -6.32 16.36
C GLU A 234 1.36 -7.83 16.03
N GLN A 235 0.31 -8.31 15.36
CA GLN A 235 0.25 -9.68 14.84
C GLN A 235 1.34 -9.94 13.78
N VAL A 236 1.60 -8.98 12.89
CA VAL A 236 2.72 -9.07 11.93
C VAL A 236 4.06 -9.18 12.64
N ILE A 237 4.30 -8.38 13.69
CA ILE A 237 5.53 -8.46 14.49
C ILE A 237 5.67 -9.84 15.12
N GLU A 238 4.60 -10.37 15.73
CA GLU A 238 4.65 -11.67 16.38
C GLU A 238 4.90 -12.81 15.38
N LYS A 239 4.26 -12.78 14.23
CA LYS A 239 4.53 -13.72 13.14
C LYS A 239 6.00 -13.61 12.67
N THR A 240 6.50 -12.40 12.48
CA THR A 240 7.89 -12.16 12.08
C THR A 240 8.87 -12.68 13.14
N ARG A 241 8.54 -12.56 14.42
CA ARG A 241 9.32 -13.11 15.53
C ARG A 241 9.46 -14.64 15.45
N GLY A 242 8.46 -15.31 14.92
CA GLY A 242 8.47 -16.77 14.77
C GLY A 242 9.57 -17.26 13.81
N TYR A 243 9.92 -16.49 12.77
CA TYR A 243 10.93 -16.89 11.80
C TYR A 243 12.21 -16.01 11.81
N ALA A 244 12.18 -14.84 12.42
CA ALA A 244 13.32 -13.92 12.51
C ALA A 244 13.42 -13.25 13.90
N PRO A 245 13.61 -14.02 15.01
CA PRO A 245 13.55 -13.50 16.38
C PRO A 245 14.62 -12.44 16.67
N ASP A 246 15.86 -12.61 16.21
CA ASP A 246 16.95 -11.66 16.46
C ASP A 246 16.72 -10.33 15.71
N PHE A 247 16.13 -10.41 14.53
CA PHE A 247 15.75 -9.24 13.76
C PHE A 247 14.66 -8.45 14.50
N VAL A 248 13.62 -9.11 14.98
CA VAL A 248 12.55 -8.46 15.74
C VAL A 248 13.08 -7.90 17.06
N ALA A 249 13.92 -8.62 17.79
CA ALA A 249 14.54 -8.13 19.03
C ALA A 249 15.30 -6.81 18.81
N LYS A 250 15.99 -6.67 17.67
CA LYS A 250 16.71 -5.44 17.29
C LYS A 250 15.79 -4.29 16.89
N TRP A 251 14.73 -4.57 16.12
CA TRP A 251 13.99 -3.54 15.40
C TRP A 251 12.60 -3.23 15.95
N GLU A 252 12.01 -4.08 16.79
CA GLU A 252 10.62 -3.91 17.28
C GLU A 252 10.38 -2.57 17.94
N ARG A 253 11.27 -2.15 18.85
CA ARG A 253 11.09 -0.91 19.61
C ARG A 253 11.08 0.34 18.73
N PRO A 254 12.05 0.57 17.83
CA PRO A 254 11.98 1.66 16.88
C PRO A 254 10.80 1.51 15.92
N ALA A 255 10.53 0.31 15.38
CA ALA A 255 9.41 0.08 14.47
C ALA A 255 8.06 0.42 15.09
N ARG A 256 7.82 0.03 16.34
CA ARG A 256 6.62 0.39 17.11
C ARG A 256 6.44 1.90 17.25
N ALA A 257 7.52 2.64 17.53
CA ALA A 257 7.45 4.10 17.64
C ALA A 257 7.11 4.74 16.29
N TYR A 258 7.65 4.24 15.21
CA TYR A 258 7.32 4.69 13.86
C TYR A 258 5.88 4.37 13.47
N GLN A 259 5.37 3.19 13.82
CA GLN A 259 3.98 2.79 13.58
C GLN A 259 3.02 3.70 14.37
N LEU A 260 3.30 3.95 15.64
CA LEU A 260 2.51 4.87 16.46
C LEU A 260 2.48 6.29 15.88
N ARG A 261 3.62 6.81 15.38
CA ARG A 261 3.67 8.10 14.69
C ARG A 261 2.89 8.08 13.36
N TYR A 262 2.91 6.97 12.63
CA TYR A 262 2.10 6.80 11.42
C TYR A 262 0.60 6.89 11.77
N LEU A 263 0.16 6.16 12.80
CA LEU A 263 -1.22 6.18 13.27
C LEU A 263 -1.63 7.57 13.81
N ALA A 264 -0.70 8.30 14.44
CA ALA A 264 -0.96 9.70 14.83
C ALA A 264 -1.26 10.60 13.62
N ARG A 265 -0.57 10.41 12.49
CA ARG A 265 -0.89 11.12 11.24
C ARG A 265 -2.24 10.71 10.67
N GLN A 266 -2.62 9.44 10.78
CA GLN A 266 -3.96 9.00 10.40
C GLN A 266 -5.03 9.63 11.31
N ALA A 267 -4.80 9.68 12.63
CA ALA A 267 -5.69 10.36 13.56
C ALA A 267 -5.87 11.85 13.22
N ILE A 268 -4.79 12.54 12.82
CA ILE A 268 -4.83 13.93 12.33
C ILE A 268 -5.73 14.03 11.09
N ARG A 269 -5.59 13.14 10.12
CA ARG A 269 -6.44 13.12 8.92
C ARG A 269 -7.91 12.87 9.24
N LEU A 270 -8.18 12.03 10.24
CA LEU A 270 -9.54 11.76 10.75
C LEU A 270 -10.07 12.86 11.67
N GLN A 271 -9.33 13.94 11.85
CA GLN A 271 -9.67 15.07 12.72
C GLN A 271 -9.85 14.67 14.20
N ASP A 272 -9.20 13.57 14.63
CA ASP A 272 -9.17 13.12 16.03
C ASP A 272 -7.89 13.60 16.73
N GLY A 273 -7.93 14.83 17.25
CA GLY A 273 -6.81 15.43 17.96
C GLY A 273 -6.45 14.71 19.26
N SER A 274 -7.43 14.09 19.93
CA SER A 274 -7.19 13.34 21.17
C SER A 274 -6.38 12.06 20.91
N ALA A 275 -6.81 11.26 19.95
CA ALA A 275 -6.08 10.07 19.53
C ALA A 275 -4.69 10.44 18.97
N ALA A 276 -4.58 11.53 18.20
CA ALA A 276 -3.31 11.97 17.64
C ALA A 276 -2.28 12.29 18.73
N VAL A 277 -2.66 13.06 19.75
CA VAL A 277 -1.79 13.40 20.89
C VAL A 277 -1.43 12.16 21.71
N GLN A 278 -2.38 11.26 21.96
CA GLN A 278 -2.13 10.01 22.68
C GLN A 278 -1.09 9.16 21.96
N LEU A 279 -1.25 8.96 20.65
CA LEU A 279 -0.37 8.15 19.82
C LEU A 279 1.04 8.73 19.70
N VAL A 280 1.15 10.05 19.52
CA VAL A 280 2.44 10.76 19.48
C VAL A 280 3.19 10.60 20.79
N ASN A 281 2.52 10.82 21.93
CA ASN A 281 3.14 10.69 23.24
C ASN A 281 3.58 9.25 23.53
N ARG A 282 2.77 8.26 23.10
CA ARG A 282 3.13 6.85 23.20
C ARG A 282 4.36 6.53 22.32
N ALA A 283 4.44 7.10 21.10
CA ALA A 283 5.60 6.94 20.23
C ALA A 283 6.91 7.42 20.89
N PHE A 284 6.89 8.60 21.52
CA PHE A 284 8.06 9.14 22.22
C PHE A 284 8.48 8.33 23.45
N ARG A 285 7.51 7.83 24.23
CA ARG A 285 7.80 6.94 25.37
C ARG A 285 8.41 5.62 24.90
N THR A 286 8.02 5.14 23.72
CA THR A 286 8.53 3.90 23.14
C THR A 286 9.96 4.07 22.66
N GLU A 287 10.24 5.08 21.82
CA GLU A 287 11.58 5.33 21.28
C GLU A 287 11.80 6.83 20.98
N PRO A 288 12.38 7.59 21.92
CA PRO A 288 12.57 9.03 21.73
C PRO A 288 13.56 9.39 20.61
N ARG A 289 14.43 8.45 20.19
CA ARG A 289 15.39 8.67 19.10
C ARG A 289 14.74 8.92 17.74
N ILE A 290 13.44 8.62 17.58
CA ILE A 290 12.71 8.97 16.33
C ILE A 290 12.77 10.48 16.03
N LEU A 291 12.94 11.34 17.05
CA LEU A 291 13.10 12.76 16.86
C LEU A 291 14.44 13.09 16.19
N LEU A 292 15.51 12.36 16.51
CA LEU A 292 16.84 12.55 15.92
C LEU A 292 16.95 11.90 14.54
N GLN A 293 16.31 10.76 14.35
CA GLN A 293 16.35 10.01 13.09
C GLN A 293 15.53 10.66 11.98
N GLU A 294 14.38 11.24 12.31
CA GLU A 294 13.51 11.98 11.37
C GLU A 294 12.94 13.25 12.00
N PRO A 295 13.77 14.28 12.24
CA PRO A 295 13.36 15.47 12.99
C PRO A 295 12.18 16.19 12.34
N THR A 296 12.27 16.50 11.05
CA THR A 296 11.23 17.28 10.33
C THR A 296 9.86 16.60 10.37
N ARG A 297 9.79 15.31 10.01
CA ARG A 297 8.52 14.57 9.98
C ARG A 297 7.94 14.41 11.38
N THR A 298 8.80 14.20 12.37
CA THR A 298 8.37 14.00 13.76
C THR A 298 7.85 15.30 14.36
N ILE A 299 8.57 16.40 14.21
CA ILE A 299 8.17 17.74 14.71
C ILE A 299 6.84 18.17 14.05
N LEU A 300 6.72 18.00 12.73
CA LEU A 300 5.47 18.36 12.03
C LEU A 300 4.28 17.52 12.53
N THR A 301 4.47 16.20 12.76
CA THR A 301 3.40 15.35 13.28
C THR A 301 2.99 15.75 14.71
N VAL A 302 3.97 16.03 15.57
CA VAL A 302 3.73 16.51 16.95
C VAL A 302 2.98 17.84 16.91
N GLY A 303 3.51 18.80 16.16
CA GLY A 303 2.91 20.14 16.04
C GLY A 303 1.46 20.07 15.55
N ALA A 304 1.20 19.28 14.49
CA ALA A 304 -0.14 19.11 13.94
C ALA A 304 -1.09 18.41 14.94
N ALA A 305 -0.63 17.38 15.67
CA ALA A 305 -1.44 16.68 16.67
C ALA A 305 -1.87 17.63 17.82
N TYR A 306 -0.94 18.38 18.40
CA TYR A 306 -1.24 19.30 19.49
C TYR A 306 -2.05 20.50 18.99
N LEU A 307 -1.75 21.02 17.81
CA LEU A 307 -2.54 22.11 17.21
C LEU A 307 -3.99 21.69 17.00
N LEU A 308 -4.23 20.52 16.41
CA LEU A 308 -5.57 19.97 16.22
C LEU A 308 -6.32 19.75 17.54
N HIS A 309 -5.60 19.37 18.61
CA HIS A 309 -6.19 19.12 19.93
C HIS A 309 -6.55 20.40 20.69
N LEU A 310 -5.76 21.48 20.52
CA LEU A 310 -5.85 22.68 21.35
C LEU A 310 -6.57 23.86 20.68
N VAL A 311 -6.69 23.86 19.35
CA VAL A 311 -7.20 25.00 18.58
C VAL A 311 -8.60 24.73 18.04
N PRO A 312 -9.48 25.73 17.90
CA PRO A 312 -10.76 25.54 17.22
C PRO A 312 -10.61 24.98 15.80
N GLN A 313 -11.51 24.06 15.43
CA GLN A 313 -11.43 23.33 14.17
C GLN A 313 -11.38 24.23 12.93
N SER A 314 -12.07 25.37 12.92
CA SER A 314 -12.06 26.34 11.82
C SER A 314 -10.67 26.96 11.58
N LEU A 315 -9.95 27.27 12.66
CA LEU A 315 -8.60 27.81 12.59
C LEU A 315 -7.60 26.73 12.16
N TYR A 316 -7.74 25.51 12.71
CA TYR A 316 -6.93 24.37 12.32
C TYR A 316 -7.05 24.08 10.82
N ALA A 317 -8.26 23.99 10.28
CA ALA A 317 -8.52 23.73 8.85
C ALA A 317 -7.84 24.78 7.93
N THR A 318 -7.84 26.06 8.34
CA THR A 318 -7.16 27.12 7.59
C THR A 318 -5.65 26.91 7.54
N ILE A 319 -5.05 26.54 8.67
CA ILE A 319 -3.60 26.29 8.79
C ILE A 319 -3.24 25.02 8.00
N GLU A 320 -4.02 23.94 8.16
CA GLU A 320 -3.83 22.67 7.49
C GLU A 320 -3.84 22.84 5.96
N ASN A 321 -4.85 23.51 5.41
CA ASN A 321 -4.94 23.75 3.96
C ASN A 321 -3.72 24.50 3.39
N ARG A 322 -3.21 25.49 4.12
CA ARG A 322 -1.99 26.21 3.71
C ARG A 322 -0.76 25.31 3.79
N ALA A 323 -0.62 24.55 4.86
CA ALA A 323 0.51 23.65 5.04
C ALA A 323 0.50 22.53 3.98
N GLN A 324 -0.65 21.94 3.68
CA GLN A 324 -0.79 20.89 2.64
C GLN A 324 -0.38 21.43 1.26
N ARG A 325 -0.78 22.64 0.88
CA ARG A 325 -0.36 23.26 -0.39
C ARG A 325 1.16 23.46 -0.47
N LEU A 326 1.79 23.95 0.61
CA LEU A 326 3.23 24.15 0.66
C LEU A 326 3.99 22.82 0.58
N ILE A 327 3.52 21.80 1.32
CA ILE A 327 4.10 20.46 1.31
C ILE A 327 3.93 19.85 -0.07
N GLY A 328 2.76 19.93 -0.68
CA GLY A 328 2.48 19.39 -2.01
C GLY A 328 3.37 19.99 -3.09
N ASN A 329 3.53 21.32 -3.10
CA ASN A 329 4.43 21.99 -4.05
C ASN A 329 5.89 21.54 -3.88
N ALA A 330 6.37 21.41 -2.65
CA ALA A 330 7.72 20.91 -2.39
C ALA A 330 7.91 19.45 -2.80
N GLN A 331 6.87 18.62 -2.64
CA GLN A 331 6.88 17.23 -3.07
C GLN A 331 6.88 17.12 -4.61
N ALA A 332 6.02 17.88 -5.31
CA ALA A 332 5.97 17.95 -6.77
C ALA A 332 7.33 18.34 -7.37
N TRP A 333 7.94 19.41 -6.85
CA TRP A 333 9.29 19.83 -7.30
C TRP A 333 10.34 18.73 -7.08
N ARG A 334 10.27 18.02 -5.95
CA ARG A 334 11.19 16.90 -5.70
C ARG A 334 10.96 15.74 -6.66
N ILE A 335 9.72 15.42 -7.00
CA ILE A 335 9.38 14.39 -7.98
C ILE A 335 9.96 14.75 -9.33
N GLU A 336 9.74 15.97 -9.84
CA GLU A 336 10.28 16.46 -11.09
C GLU A 336 11.82 16.38 -11.16
N ARG A 337 12.50 16.76 -10.07
CA ARG A 337 13.95 16.65 -9.96
C ARG A 337 14.42 15.18 -10.01
N ASP A 338 13.76 14.29 -9.28
CA ASP A 338 14.13 12.88 -9.22
C ASP A 338 13.87 12.16 -10.57
N MET A 339 12.86 12.61 -11.34
CA MET A 339 12.59 12.17 -12.71
C MET A 339 13.67 12.68 -13.69
N GLY A 340 14.05 13.95 -13.59
CA GLY A 340 15.07 14.55 -14.46
C GLY A 340 16.46 13.94 -14.31
N SER A 341 16.78 13.44 -13.12
CA SER A 341 18.07 12.77 -12.86
C SER A 341 18.23 11.38 -13.50
N ARG A 342 17.16 10.77 -14.02
CA ARG A 342 17.19 9.50 -14.76
C ARG A 342 17.48 9.65 -16.25
N ILE A 343 17.30 10.87 -16.79
CA ILE A 343 17.48 11.15 -18.23
C ILE A 343 18.91 11.62 -18.53
N SER A 344 19.71 11.91 -17.51
CA SER A 344 21.12 12.29 -17.61
C SER A 344 22.04 11.11 -17.26
#